data_6f046199f2184c61a31ae5f326f18861
#
_entry.id   6f046199f2184c61a31ae5f326f18861
#
_cell.length_a   1.000
_cell.length_b   1.000
_cell.length_c   1.000
_cell.angle_alpha   90.00
_cell.angle_beta   90.00
_cell.angle_gamma   90.00
#
_symmetry.space_group_name_H-M   'P 1'
#
loop_
_entity.id
_entity.type
_entity.pdbx_description
1 polymer ?
#
loop_
_entity_poly.entity_id
_entity_poly.type
_entity_poly.pdbx_seq_one_letter_code
_entity_poly.pdbx_strand_id
1 'polypeptide(L)'
;MGEYSLARYSRRQLAKLAAAATSFLALSKRSGFAGGVGTQTNSETKLSFLAVGDWGQRGSKPQKEVAAAMTQIANQRAPKFIISLGDNFYPDGVVSAADEHWQQSFESVYSAASLQVPWYPVLGNHDRKGVAMAQVAYSQLSSRWRMPSAYYWRNESLPGGTGIDFFFLDTNLIIADHAGIHAIFAGDKANDQITWLDQALAASKAHWKIVIGHHPVYSGGPYGSTPELLAVLKPILDRHHVHAYLAGHEHNMQHLVVDGIHYLTCGAGATLRPSGHTNYTVFSKECLGFLEASVTAHSLDISFRDSAGTVLHTASLSRPA
;
A
#
# COMPACT_ATOMS: atom_id res chain seq x y z
N MET A 1 30.12 24.04 8.40
CA MET A 1 31.03 22.94 8.01
C MET A 1 31.10 21.99 9.19
N GLY A 2 30.47 20.86 9.13
CA GLY A 2 30.46 19.80 10.13
C GLY A 2 30.43 18.47 9.40
N GLU A 3 31.57 17.79 9.36
CA GLU A 3 31.76 16.50 8.71
C GLU A 3 31.00 15.43 9.50
N TYR A 4 30.10 14.69 8.86
CA TYR A 4 29.53 13.45 9.41
C TYR A 4 30.45 12.28 9.07
N SER A 5 31.16 11.80 10.11
CA SER A 5 32.00 10.61 10.08
C SER A 5 31.16 9.36 9.89
N LEU A 6 31.44 8.61 8.82
CA LEU A 6 30.91 7.25 8.59
C LEU A 6 31.61 6.27 9.54
N ALA A 7 30.89 5.78 10.55
CA ALA A 7 31.38 4.71 11.43
C ALA A 7 31.55 3.41 10.64
N ARG A 8 32.81 2.96 10.47
CA ARG A 8 33.16 1.67 9.86
C ARG A 8 32.98 0.55 10.88
N TYR A 9 32.10 -0.37 10.60
CA TYR A 9 31.97 -1.60 11.38
C TYR A 9 33.25 -2.45 11.28
N SER A 10 33.78 -2.90 12.43
CA SER A 10 35.00 -3.71 12.48
C SER A 10 34.73 -5.16 12.06
N ARG A 11 35.73 -5.80 11.44
CA ARG A 11 35.66 -7.20 11.00
C ARG A 11 35.26 -8.21 12.10
N ARG A 12 35.39 -7.86 13.38
CA ARG A 12 34.94 -8.68 14.52
C ARG A 12 33.43 -8.67 14.77
N GLN A 13 32.72 -7.67 14.28
CA GLN A 13 31.24 -7.60 14.39
C GLN A 13 30.53 -8.39 13.30
N LEU A 14 31.18 -8.60 12.14
CA LEU A 14 30.66 -9.43 11.05
C LEU A 14 30.84 -10.95 11.31
N ALA A 15 31.78 -11.34 12.17
CA ALA A 15 32.04 -12.76 12.47
C ALA A 15 31.04 -13.37 13.49
N LYS A 16 30.23 -12.59 14.17
CA LYS A 16 29.22 -13.09 15.16
C LYS A 16 27.85 -13.42 14.56
N LEU A 17 27.63 -13.16 13.28
CA LEU A 17 26.37 -13.46 12.57
C LEU A 17 26.40 -14.77 11.77
N ALA A 18 27.54 -15.50 11.76
CA ALA A 18 27.70 -16.71 10.95
C ALA A 18 27.72 -18.03 11.74
N ALA A 19 27.41 -18.03 13.04
CA ALA A 19 27.56 -19.24 13.88
C ALA A 19 26.26 -19.61 14.61
N ALA A 20 25.15 -19.82 13.89
CA ALA A 20 23.93 -20.43 14.45
C ALA A 20 23.14 -21.21 13.39
N ALA A 21 23.80 -22.16 12.71
CA ALA A 21 23.07 -23.09 11.85
C ALA A 21 23.87 -24.40 11.74
N THR A 22 23.85 -25.23 12.77
CA THR A 22 24.11 -26.68 12.62
C THR A 22 23.59 -27.46 13.83
N SER A 23 22.92 -28.56 13.53
CA SER A 23 22.58 -29.70 14.38
C SER A 23 21.19 -29.74 14.99
N PHE A 24 20.31 -30.45 14.31
CA PHE A 24 19.47 -31.48 14.95
C PHE A 24 19.01 -32.50 13.88
N LEU A 25 19.80 -33.58 13.72
CA LEU A 25 19.30 -34.85 13.18
C LEU A 25 18.88 -35.71 14.37
N ALA A 26 17.59 -36.05 14.46
CA ALA A 26 17.11 -37.11 15.32
C ALA A 26 16.24 -38.08 14.50
N LEU A 27 16.67 -39.33 14.50
CA LEU A 27 15.94 -40.48 13.96
C LEU A 27 14.58 -40.62 14.60
N SER A 28 13.53 -40.84 13.80
CA SER A 28 12.32 -41.48 14.26
C SER A 28 11.88 -42.58 13.31
N LYS A 29 11.56 -43.73 13.93
CA LYS A 29 11.23 -44.99 13.34
C LYS A 29 9.97 -44.96 12.51
N ARG A 30 9.99 -45.68 11.40
CA ARG A 30 8.83 -46.01 10.56
C ARG A 30 7.77 -46.82 11.36
N SER A 31 6.54 -46.33 11.38
CA SER A 31 5.33 -47.14 11.57
C SER A 31 4.47 -46.93 10.34
N GLY A 32 4.28 -47.99 9.57
CA GLY A 32 3.42 -48.00 8.41
C GLY A 32 1.96 -47.90 8.84
N PHE A 33 1.22 -47.02 8.21
CA PHE A 33 -0.23 -47.08 8.14
C PHE A 33 -0.67 -46.89 6.69
N ALA A 34 -1.45 -47.82 6.20
CA ALA A 34 -1.95 -47.88 4.84
C ALA A 34 -3.12 -46.91 4.66
N GLY A 35 -3.12 -46.27 3.49
CA GLY A 35 -4.32 -46.03 2.68
C GLY A 35 -5.32 -44.98 3.15
N GLY A 36 -5.13 -43.78 2.69
CA GLY A 36 -6.19 -42.82 2.43
C GLY A 36 -5.70 -41.88 1.34
N VAL A 37 -6.16 -42.10 0.10
CA VAL A 37 -5.98 -41.12 -0.98
C VAL A 37 -6.89 -39.93 -0.63
N GLY A 38 -6.44 -39.11 0.32
CA GLY A 38 -6.96 -37.78 0.52
C GLY A 38 -6.45 -36.93 -0.65
N THR A 39 -7.33 -36.50 -1.52
CA THR A 39 -7.07 -35.40 -2.43
C THR A 39 -6.63 -34.22 -1.56
N GLN A 40 -5.30 -34.03 -1.44
CA GLN A 40 -4.77 -32.75 -0.97
C GLN A 40 -5.24 -31.71 -1.98
N THR A 41 -6.30 -30.99 -1.64
CA THR A 41 -6.54 -29.69 -2.25
C THR A 41 -5.31 -28.88 -1.89
N ASN A 42 -4.39 -28.72 -2.83
CA ASN A 42 -3.32 -27.74 -2.74
C ASN A 42 -4.00 -26.39 -2.53
N SER A 43 -4.16 -25.96 -1.28
CA SER A 43 -4.55 -24.57 -1.00
C SER A 43 -3.40 -23.72 -1.50
N GLU A 44 -3.58 -23.15 -2.67
CA GLU A 44 -2.61 -22.23 -3.25
C GLU A 44 -2.28 -21.16 -2.20
N THR A 45 -1.02 -21.07 -1.82
CA THR A 45 -0.61 -20.13 -0.78
C THR A 45 -0.82 -18.72 -1.29
N LYS A 46 -1.70 -17.98 -0.63
CA LYS A 46 -2.11 -16.62 -1.02
C LYS A 46 -1.33 -15.59 -0.23
N LEU A 47 -0.87 -14.54 -0.91
CA LEU A 47 -0.45 -13.30 -0.28
C LEU A 47 -1.71 -12.47 -0.01
N SER A 48 -1.98 -12.09 1.24
CA SER A 48 -3.08 -11.19 1.58
C SER A 48 -2.54 -9.84 2.09
N PHE A 49 -3.23 -8.75 1.73
CA PHE A 49 -2.97 -7.42 2.27
C PHE A 49 -4.26 -6.61 2.36
N LEU A 50 -4.25 -5.56 3.18
CA LEU A 50 -5.31 -4.56 3.26
C LEU A 50 -4.81 -3.22 2.73
N ALA A 51 -5.74 -2.35 2.28
CA ALA A 51 -5.41 -0.98 1.93
C ALA A 51 -6.49 -0.01 2.43
N VAL A 52 -6.07 1.17 2.91
CA VAL A 52 -6.96 2.22 3.41
C VAL A 52 -6.30 3.57 3.23
N GLY A 53 -7.05 4.58 2.81
CA GLY A 53 -6.60 5.96 2.71
C GLY A 53 -7.43 6.91 3.55
N ASP A 54 -6.91 8.13 3.76
CA ASP A 54 -7.67 9.26 4.30
C ASP A 54 -8.24 8.99 5.71
N TRP A 55 -7.40 8.40 6.57
CA TRP A 55 -7.86 7.83 7.84
C TRP A 55 -7.45 8.63 9.09
N GLY A 56 -6.40 9.43 9.07
CA GLY A 56 -5.73 9.97 10.25
C GLY A 56 -6.46 11.08 10.98
N GLN A 57 -7.64 10.80 11.55
CA GLN A 57 -8.56 11.73 12.20
C GLN A 57 -8.53 11.67 13.73
N ARG A 58 -7.33 11.53 14.33
CA ARG A 58 -7.10 11.51 15.79
C ARG A 58 -7.98 10.52 16.56
N GLY A 59 -8.25 9.37 15.97
CA GLY A 59 -9.12 8.35 16.57
C GLY A 59 -10.58 8.77 16.63
N SER A 60 -11.07 9.51 15.64
CA SER A 60 -12.49 9.81 15.47
C SER A 60 -13.33 8.54 15.43
N LYS A 61 -14.64 8.66 15.71
CA LYS A 61 -15.54 7.51 15.71
C LYS A 61 -15.52 6.76 14.36
N PRO A 62 -15.64 7.43 13.18
CA PRO A 62 -15.56 6.74 11.89
C PRO A 62 -14.23 6.01 11.67
N GLN A 63 -13.11 6.62 12.02
CA GLN A 63 -11.79 5.99 11.93
C GLN A 63 -11.71 4.70 12.75
N LYS A 64 -12.22 4.73 13.99
CA LYS A 64 -12.25 3.56 14.89
C LYS A 64 -13.16 2.46 14.38
N GLU A 65 -14.29 2.81 13.76
CA GLU A 65 -15.22 1.84 13.13
C GLU A 65 -14.52 1.09 11.99
N VAL A 66 -13.83 1.80 11.10
CA VAL A 66 -13.05 1.18 10.02
C VAL A 66 -11.92 0.32 10.58
N ALA A 67 -11.18 0.80 11.58
CA ALA A 67 -10.11 0.04 12.23
C ALA A 67 -10.62 -1.25 12.90
N ALA A 68 -11.81 -1.22 13.50
CA ALA A 68 -12.44 -2.41 14.09
C ALA A 68 -12.81 -3.45 13.01
N ALA A 69 -13.38 -3.01 11.88
CA ALA A 69 -13.68 -3.88 10.75
C ALA A 69 -12.39 -4.46 10.13
N MET A 70 -11.35 -3.64 9.95
CA MET A 70 -10.03 -4.11 9.51
C MET A 70 -9.47 -5.18 10.46
N THR A 71 -9.62 -4.98 11.78
CA THR A 71 -9.20 -5.97 12.80
C THR A 71 -9.93 -7.29 12.64
N GLN A 72 -11.24 -7.26 12.44
CA GLN A 72 -12.05 -8.45 12.22
C GLN A 72 -11.59 -9.24 11.00
N ILE A 73 -11.37 -8.55 9.88
CA ILE A 73 -10.90 -9.17 8.64
C ILE A 73 -9.45 -9.65 8.76
N ALA A 74 -8.58 -8.88 9.42
CA ALA A 74 -7.20 -9.27 9.65
C ALA A 74 -7.08 -10.56 10.51
N ASN A 75 -7.96 -10.75 11.50
CA ASN A 75 -8.04 -11.99 12.28
C ASN A 75 -8.41 -13.21 11.41
N GLN A 76 -9.18 -13.01 10.35
CA GLN A 76 -9.64 -14.09 9.45
C GLN A 76 -8.66 -14.36 8.30
N ARG A 77 -8.00 -13.32 7.79
CA ARG A 77 -7.23 -13.35 6.55
C ARG A 77 -5.72 -13.32 6.76
N ALA A 78 -5.26 -12.95 7.97
CA ALA A 78 -3.86 -12.81 8.34
C ALA A 78 -3.05 -12.03 7.27
N PRO A 79 -3.38 -10.74 7.02
CA PRO A 79 -2.70 -9.96 6.00
C PRO A 79 -1.21 -9.85 6.34
N LYS A 80 -0.36 -9.95 5.33
CA LYS A 80 1.09 -9.84 5.49
C LYS A 80 1.54 -8.41 5.76
N PHE A 81 0.78 -7.44 5.25
CA PHE A 81 1.02 -6.01 5.41
C PHE A 81 -0.25 -5.20 5.13
N ILE A 82 -0.17 -3.91 5.39
CA ILE A 82 -1.22 -2.93 5.07
C ILE A 82 -0.61 -1.82 4.22
N ILE A 83 -1.35 -1.34 3.21
CA ILE A 83 -1.00 -0.19 2.39
C ILE A 83 -1.80 1.01 2.90
N SER A 84 -1.12 2.13 3.20
CA SER A 84 -1.77 3.40 3.46
C SER A 84 -1.71 4.28 2.21
N LEU A 85 -2.90 4.68 1.74
CA LEU A 85 -3.08 5.38 0.46
C LEU A 85 -2.94 6.91 0.58
N GLY A 86 -2.28 7.39 1.64
CA GLY A 86 -2.04 8.82 1.87
C GLY A 86 -3.13 9.49 2.70
N ASP A 87 -2.91 10.78 2.98
CA ASP A 87 -3.64 11.55 3.98
C ASP A 87 -3.68 10.80 5.30
N ASN A 88 -2.45 10.46 5.73
CA ASN A 88 -2.20 9.67 6.93
C ASN A 88 -2.51 10.44 8.21
N PHE A 89 -2.51 11.79 8.13
CA PHE A 89 -2.73 12.68 9.28
C PHE A 89 -3.44 13.97 8.88
N TYR A 90 -4.61 14.22 9.45
CA TYR A 90 -5.42 15.41 9.26
C TYR A 90 -5.36 16.36 10.46
N PRO A 91 -5.50 17.73 10.26
CA PRO A 91 -5.70 18.39 8.96
C PRO A 91 -4.40 18.66 8.19
N ASP A 92 -3.23 18.66 8.83
CA ASP A 92 -2.00 19.24 8.28
C ASP A 92 -0.75 18.33 8.42
N GLY A 93 -0.94 17.01 8.40
CA GLY A 93 0.17 16.07 8.56
C GLY A 93 0.73 16.04 9.99
N VAL A 94 1.97 15.59 10.14
CA VAL A 94 2.74 15.60 11.39
C VAL A 94 3.89 16.61 11.30
N VAL A 95 4.29 17.18 12.45
CA VAL A 95 5.40 18.15 12.50
C VAL A 95 6.75 17.49 12.79
N SER A 96 6.75 16.26 13.31
CA SER A 96 7.97 15.49 13.61
C SER A 96 7.66 14.00 13.77
N ALA A 97 8.70 13.17 13.84
CA ALA A 97 8.56 11.77 14.20
C ALA A 97 8.13 11.55 15.68
N ALA A 98 8.15 12.59 16.51
CA ALA A 98 7.70 12.56 17.90
C ALA A 98 6.34 13.26 18.10
N ASP A 99 5.63 13.61 17.02
CA ASP A 99 4.32 14.24 17.08
C ASP A 99 3.30 13.32 17.78
N GLU A 100 2.50 13.88 18.69
CA GLU A 100 1.44 13.13 19.38
C GLU A 100 0.41 12.54 18.42
N HIS A 101 0.29 13.10 17.23
CA HIS A 101 -0.63 12.62 16.22
C HIS A 101 -0.36 11.16 15.82
N TRP A 102 0.91 10.71 15.89
CA TRP A 102 1.26 9.30 15.71
C TRP A 102 0.51 8.41 16.69
N GLN A 103 0.53 8.78 17.97
CA GLN A 103 -0.18 8.04 19.01
C GLN A 103 -1.69 8.10 18.82
N GLN A 104 -2.22 9.30 18.55
CA GLN A 104 -3.65 9.55 18.47
C GLN A 104 -4.32 8.91 17.25
N SER A 105 -3.67 8.95 16.09
CA SER A 105 -4.26 8.47 14.83
C SER A 105 -3.80 7.09 14.40
N PHE A 106 -2.58 6.67 14.76
CA PHE A 106 -2.01 5.42 14.27
C PHE A 106 -1.86 4.38 15.37
N GLU A 107 -0.99 4.62 16.34
CA GLU A 107 -0.60 3.59 17.30
C GLU A 107 -1.78 3.12 18.17
N SER A 108 -2.60 4.05 18.70
CA SER A 108 -3.75 3.69 19.55
C SER A 108 -4.93 3.13 18.76
N VAL A 109 -5.16 3.61 17.54
CA VAL A 109 -6.33 3.22 16.74
C VAL A 109 -6.15 1.84 16.14
N TYR A 110 -4.97 1.57 15.58
CA TYR A 110 -4.65 0.28 14.94
C TYR A 110 -3.81 -0.61 15.86
N SER A 111 -4.17 -0.67 17.15
CA SER A 111 -3.42 -1.37 18.20
C SER A 111 -3.67 -2.88 18.27
N ALA A 112 -4.70 -3.40 17.62
CA ALA A 112 -5.04 -4.83 17.62
C ALA A 112 -3.87 -5.70 17.10
N ALA A 113 -3.65 -6.86 17.73
CA ALA A 113 -2.52 -7.75 17.41
C ALA A 113 -2.47 -8.15 15.93
N SER A 114 -3.64 -8.36 15.28
CA SER A 114 -3.73 -8.70 13.86
C SER A 114 -3.38 -7.55 12.91
N LEU A 115 -3.30 -6.30 13.41
CA LEU A 115 -2.87 -5.12 12.65
C LEU A 115 -1.42 -4.72 12.97
N GLN A 116 -0.70 -5.49 13.81
CA GLN A 116 0.72 -5.28 14.12
C GLN A 116 1.62 -5.84 13.00
N VAL A 117 1.23 -5.66 11.77
CA VAL A 117 1.96 -6.00 10.54
C VAL A 117 2.60 -4.74 9.94
N PRO A 118 3.58 -4.85 9.02
CA PRO A 118 4.12 -3.69 8.32
C PRO A 118 3.06 -2.87 7.59
N TRP A 119 3.13 -1.53 7.71
CA TRP A 119 2.35 -0.57 6.96
C TRP A 119 3.25 0.14 5.95
N TYR A 120 2.86 0.15 4.69
CA TYR A 120 3.57 0.79 3.58
C TYR A 120 2.76 1.99 3.09
N PRO A 121 3.14 3.22 3.47
CA PRO A 121 2.37 4.40 3.14
C PRO A 121 2.86 5.12 1.89
N VAL A 122 1.95 5.88 1.28
CA VAL A 122 2.26 7.03 0.43
C VAL A 122 1.89 8.33 1.16
N LEU A 123 2.39 9.46 0.68
CA LEU A 123 2.02 10.78 1.18
C LEU A 123 0.80 11.32 0.45
N GLY A 124 -0.18 11.83 1.22
CA GLY A 124 -1.29 12.62 0.68
C GLY A 124 -1.03 14.12 0.73
N ASN A 125 -1.96 14.90 0.21
CA ASN A 125 -1.83 16.36 0.19
C ASN A 125 -1.94 16.99 1.59
N HIS A 126 -2.65 16.37 2.52
CA HIS A 126 -2.66 16.81 3.93
C HIS A 126 -1.33 16.50 4.62
N ASP A 127 -0.69 15.39 4.32
CA ASP A 127 0.63 15.04 4.84
C ASP A 127 1.70 16.05 4.42
N ARG A 128 1.58 16.61 3.22
CA ARG A 128 2.50 17.62 2.67
C ARG A 128 2.32 19.03 3.27
N LYS A 129 1.23 19.29 3.97
CA LYS A 129 1.06 20.54 4.74
C LYS A 129 1.92 20.55 6.02
N GLY A 130 2.23 19.38 6.56
CA GLY A 130 3.16 19.20 7.66
C GLY A 130 4.59 18.98 7.20
N VAL A 131 5.39 18.31 8.04
CA VAL A 131 6.75 17.89 7.71
C VAL A 131 6.69 16.47 7.13
N ALA A 132 6.46 16.34 5.83
CA ALA A 132 6.28 15.05 5.16
C ALA A 132 7.42 14.05 5.45
N MET A 133 8.67 14.53 5.49
CA MET A 133 9.85 13.70 5.81
C MET A 133 9.87 13.18 7.26
N ALA A 134 9.03 13.72 8.15
CA ALA A 134 8.84 13.15 9.48
C ALA A 134 8.22 11.74 9.41
N GLN A 135 7.43 11.45 8.38
CA GLN A 135 6.87 10.11 8.16
C GLN A 135 7.95 9.11 7.72
N VAL A 136 8.92 9.55 6.92
CA VAL A 136 10.11 8.75 6.60
C VAL A 136 10.95 8.51 7.87
N ALA A 137 11.19 9.56 8.67
CA ALA A 137 11.95 9.46 9.91
C ALA A 137 11.27 8.54 10.95
N TYR A 138 9.94 8.54 11.02
CA TYR A 138 9.19 7.66 11.93
C TYR A 138 9.41 6.17 11.65
N SER A 139 9.78 5.79 10.44
CA SER A 139 10.15 4.41 10.09
C SER A 139 11.36 3.87 10.87
N GLN A 140 12.16 4.75 11.48
CA GLN A 140 13.28 4.36 12.34
C GLN A 140 12.81 4.08 13.79
N LEU A 141 11.64 4.58 14.17
CA LEU A 141 11.08 4.45 15.53
C LEU A 141 10.03 3.34 15.60
N SER A 142 9.24 3.16 14.54
CA SER A 142 8.16 2.17 14.49
C SER A 142 8.61 0.88 13.79
N SER A 143 8.30 -0.27 14.39
CA SER A 143 8.47 -1.56 13.72
C SER A 143 7.44 -1.80 12.61
N ARG A 144 6.32 -1.07 12.62
CA ARG A 144 5.21 -1.22 11.68
C ARG A 144 5.27 -0.25 10.50
N TRP A 145 5.59 1.02 10.75
CA TRP A 145 5.63 2.04 9.70
C TRP A 145 6.86 1.88 8.83
N ARG A 146 6.68 1.62 7.55
CA ARG A 146 7.74 1.29 6.60
C ARG A 146 7.73 2.22 5.39
N MET A 147 8.29 3.41 5.56
CA MET A 147 8.43 4.44 4.54
C MET A 147 9.90 4.79 4.36
N PRO A 148 10.63 4.11 3.48
CA PRO A 148 12.08 4.33 3.33
C PRO A 148 12.43 5.66 2.66
N SER A 149 11.52 6.21 1.86
CA SER A 149 11.64 7.50 1.14
C SER A 149 10.26 7.98 0.71
N ALA A 150 10.16 9.18 0.11
CA ALA A 150 8.89 9.74 -0.37
C ALA A 150 8.27 8.90 -1.50
N TYR A 151 9.09 8.24 -2.31
CA TYR A 151 8.66 7.24 -3.28
C TYR A 151 9.62 6.06 -3.25
N TYR A 152 9.11 4.85 -3.47
CA TYR A 152 9.89 3.61 -3.33
C TYR A 152 9.15 2.43 -3.98
N TRP A 153 9.84 1.30 -4.09
CA TRP A 153 9.23 0.05 -4.51
C TRP A 153 9.55 -1.08 -3.53
N ARG A 154 8.76 -2.12 -3.61
CA ARG A 154 9.02 -3.37 -2.91
C ARG A 154 8.50 -4.56 -3.69
N ASN A 155 9.16 -5.68 -3.53
CA ASN A 155 8.76 -6.97 -4.08
C ASN A 155 8.21 -7.88 -2.98
N GLU A 156 7.21 -8.67 -3.34
CA GLU A 156 6.77 -9.83 -2.58
C GLU A 156 6.85 -11.06 -3.46
N SER A 157 7.52 -12.11 -2.95
CA SER A 157 7.53 -13.41 -3.61
C SER A 157 6.21 -14.14 -3.38
N LEU A 158 5.69 -14.72 -4.44
CA LEU A 158 4.55 -15.61 -4.40
C LEU A 158 5.01 -17.06 -4.55
N PRO A 159 4.25 -18.05 -4.09
CA PRO A 159 4.52 -19.44 -4.35
C PRO A 159 4.68 -19.74 -5.84
N GLY A 160 5.54 -20.69 -6.17
CA GLY A 160 5.82 -21.03 -7.58
C GLY A 160 6.86 -20.16 -8.26
N GLY A 161 7.60 -19.31 -7.49
CA GLY A 161 8.70 -18.47 -8.03
C GLY A 161 8.23 -17.24 -8.77
N THR A 162 6.95 -16.90 -8.67
CA THR A 162 6.35 -15.68 -9.20
C THR A 162 6.46 -14.55 -8.17
N GLY A 163 6.24 -13.29 -8.59
CA GLY A 163 6.34 -12.13 -7.70
C GLY A 163 5.28 -11.08 -8.00
N ILE A 164 5.11 -10.19 -7.02
CA ILE A 164 4.34 -8.97 -7.16
C ILE A 164 5.21 -7.78 -6.78
N ASP A 165 5.27 -6.77 -7.64
CA ASP A 165 5.96 -5.52 -7.40
C ASP A 165 4.96 -4.41 -7.11
N PHE A 166 5.22 -3.69 -6.02
CA PHE A 166 4.47 -2.53 -5.59
C PHE A 166 5.34 -1.27 -5.74
N PHE A 167 4.84 -0.26 -6.45
CA PHE A 167 5.51 1.02 -6.69
C PHE A 167 4.74 2.12 -5.99
N PHE A 168 5.32 2.72 -4.98
CA PHE A 168 4.72 3.76 -4.14
C PHE A 168 5.19 5.14 -4.61
N LEU A 169 4.25 6.03 -4.91
CA LEU A 169 4.51 7.34 -5.50
C LEU A 169 4.09 8.47 -4.57
N ASP A 170 4.83 9.55 -4.61
CA ASP A 170 4.37 10.84 -4.13
C ASP A 170 3.74 11.64 -5.27
N THR A 171 2.45 11.48 -5.44
CA THR A 171 1.70 12.16 -6.51
C THR A 171 1.60 13.67 -6.31
N ASN A 172 1.84 14.18 -5.10
CA ASN A 172 1.89 15.63 -4.86
C ASN A 172 3.03 16.29 -5.67
N LEU A 173 4.18 15.63 -5.76
CA LEU A 173 5.32 16.13 -6.54
C LEU A 173 5.00 16.18 -8.03
N ILE A 174 4.33 15.14 -8.57
CA ILE A 174 3.97 15.06 -9.98
C ILE A 174 2.99 16.18 -10.34
N ILE A 175 1.97 16.40 -9.51
CA ILE A 175 0.96 17.44 -9.71
C ILE A 175 1.59 18.83 -9.61
N ALA A 176 2.44 19.07 -8.60
CA ALA A 176 3.08 20.36 -8.40
C ALA A 176 4.07 20.70 -9.53
N ASP A 177 4.81 19.72 -10.06
CA ASP A 177 5.74 19.90 -11.18
C ASP A 177 4.99 20.28 -12.46
N HIS A 178 3.97 19.55 -12.80
CA HIS A 178 3.15 19.80 -13.99
C HIS A 178 2.41 21.14 -13.92
N ALA A 179 1.96 21.54 -12.72
CA ALA A 179 1.33 22.84 -12.49
C ALA A 179 2.32 24.01 -12.43
N GLY A 180 3.64 23.78 -12.55
CA GLY A 180 4.68 24.79 -12.46
C GLY A 180 4.91 25.37 -11.06
N ILE A 181 4.47 24.65 -10.01
CA ILE A 181 4.55 25.09 -8.61
C ILE A 181 5.79 24.48 -7.92
N HIS A 182 6.94 24.53 -8.56
CA HIS A 182 8.19 23.93 -8.09
C HIS A 182 8.71 24.44 -6.75
N ALA A 183 8.31 25.67 -6.35
CA ALA A 183 8.86 26.34 -5.16
C ALA A 183 8.37 25.74 -3.83
N ILE A 184 7.30 24.93 -3.83
CA ILE A 184 6.69 24.40 -2.60
C ILE A 184 7.46 23.19 -2.05
N PHE A 185 8.20 22.48 -2.91
CA PHE A 185 8.88 21.23 -2.56
C PHE A 185 10.39 21.33 -2.85
N ALA A 186 11.06 22.27 -2.21
CA ALA A 186 12.50 22.48 -2.40
C ALA A 186 13.30 21.18 -2.10
N GLY A 187 13.94 20.65 -3.15
CA GLY A 187 14.83 19.49 -3.06
C GLY A 187 14.32 18.18 -3.66
N ASP A 188 13.01 18.02 -3.82
CA ASP A 188 12.41 16.84 -4.45
C ASP A 188 12.07 17.14 -5.93
N LYS A 189 12.47 16.27 -6.85
CA LYS A 189 12.22 16.46 -8.29
C LYS A 189 11.21 15.42 -8.78
N ALA A 190 10.08 15.89 -9.29
CA ALA A 190 9.06 15.01 -9.88
C ALA A 190 9.61 14.21 -11.07
N ASN A 191 10.42 14.84 -11.92
CA ASN A 191 11.05 14.20 -13.07
C ASN A 191 11.96 13.03 -12.66
N ASP A 192 12.66 13.14 -11.52
CA ASP A 192 13.49 12.04 -11.01
C ASP A 192 12.59 10.84 -10.62
N GLN A 193 11.44 11.08 -10.00
CA GLN A 193 10.47 10.05 -9.64
C GLN A 193 9.84 9.38 -10.87
N ILE A 194 9.46 10.17 -11.88
CA ILE A 194 8.86 9.65 -13.11
C ILE A 194 9.87 8.82 -13.90
N THR A 195 11.10 9.31 -14.04
CA THR A 195 12.19 8.56 -14.69
C THR A 195 12.49 7.26 -13.94
N TRP A 196 12.56 7.33 -12.61
CA TRP A 196 12.74 6.17 -11.75
C TRP A 196 11.62 5.15 -11.93
N LEU A 197 10.35 5.59 -11.96
CA LEU A 197 9.20 4.70 -12.12
C LEU A 197 9.24 3.96 -13.47
N ASP A 198 9.49 4.69 -14.56
CA ASP A 198 9.59 4.12 -15.91
C ASP A 198 10.68 3.04 -15.98
N GLN A 199 11.87 3.34 -15.42
CA GLN A 199 12.98 2.38 -15.35
C GLN A 199 12.68 1.19 -14.43
N ALA A 200 12.09 1.43 -13.26
CA ALA A 200 11.77 0.37 -12.30
C ALA A 200 10.69 -0.58 -12.84
N LEU A 201 9.66 -0.06 -13.51
CA LEU A 201 8.63 -0.85 -14.19
C LEU A 201 9.22 -1.66 -15.36
N ALA A 202 10.14 -1.08 -16.14
CA ALA A 202 10.84 -1.76 -17.22
C ALA A 202 11.73 -2.92 -16.72
N ALA A 203 12.39 -2.72 -15.58
CA ALA A 203 13.24 -3.72 -14.96
C ALA A 203 12.47 -4.84 -14.26
N SER A 204 11.21 -4.59 -13.87
CA SER A 204 10.37 -5.52 -13.15
C SER A 204 10.12 -6.82 -13.92
N LYS A 205 10.39 -7.95 -13.27
CA LYS A 205 10.07 -9.30 -13.76
C LYS A 205 8.89 -9.92 -13.00
N ALA A 206 8.24 -9.14 -12.13
CA ALA A 206 7.11 -9.60 -11.37
C ALA A 206 5.91 -9.93 -12.26
N HIS A 207 5.12 -10.93 -11.83
CA HIS A 207 3.89 -11.31 -12.52
C HIS A 207 2.82 -10.24 -12.37
N TRP A 208 2.80 -9.60 -11.21
CA TRP A 208 1.87 -8.52 -10.88
C TRP A 208 2.63 -7.23 -10.66
N LYS A 209 2.17 -6.15 -11.26
CA LYS A 209 2.68 -4.79 -11.05
C LYS A 209 1.53 -3.94 -10.56
N ILE A 210 1.68 -3.39 -9.36
CA ILE A 210 0.70 -2.48 -8.73
C ILE A 210 1.39 -1.15 -8.47
N VAL A 211 0.79 -0.07 -8.91
CA VAL A 211 1.24 1.30 -8.61
C VAL A 211 0.31 1.92 -7.59
N ILE A 212 0.86 2.61 -6.61
CA ILE A 212 0.14 3.22 -5.51
C ILE A 212 0.48 4.72 -5.48
N GLY A 213 -0.56 5.56 -5.46
CA GLY A 213 -0.43 6.99 -5.23
C GLY A 213 -1.57 7.47 -4.35
N HIS A 214 -1.53 8.74 -3.93
CA HIS A 214 -2.65 9.31 -3.18
C HIS A 214 -3.77 9.80 -4.10
N HIS A 215 -3.41 10.64 -5.09
CA HIS A 215 -4.41 11.19 -6.02
C HIS A 215 -4.81 10.14 -7.07
N PRO A 216 -6.12 10.02 -7.39
CA PRO A 216 -6.58 9.10 -8.42
C PRO A 216 -6.20 9.59 -9.83
N VAL A 217 -5.78 8.67 -10.71
CA VAL A 217 -5.62 8.98 -12.13
C VAL A 217 -6.99 9.19 -12.78
N TYR A 218 -7.92 8.27 -12.51
CA TYR A 218 -9.32 8.34 -12.92
C TYR A 218 -10.23 8.35 -11.72
N SER A 219 -11.24 9.21 -11.71
CA SER A 219 -12.26 9.27 -10.67
C SER A 219 -13.60 9.74 -11.21
N GLY A 220 -14.67 9.17 -10.68
CA GLY A 220 -16.05 9.68 -10.81
C GLY A 220 -16.47 10.50 -9.60
N GLY A 221 -15.62 10.72 -8.61
CA GLY A 221 -15.92 11.53 -7.43
C GLY A 221 -15.88 13.03 -7.69
N PRO A 222 -16.12 13.87 -6.66
CA PRO A 222 -16.27 15.32 -6.81
C PRO A 222 -15.02 16.04 -7.34
N TYR A 223 -13.83 15.51 -7.08
CA TYR A 223 -12.58 16.10 -7.61
C TYR A 223 -12.30 15.71 -9.05
N GLY A 224 -12.96 14.63 -9.54
CA GLY A 224 -12.73 14.10 -10.88
C GLY A 224 -11.37 13.42 -11.05
N SER A 225 -11.06 13.09 -12.29
CA SER A 225 -9.76 12.57 -12.69
C SER A 225 -8.68 13.66 -12.59
N THR A 226 -7.45 13.28 -12.25
CA THR A 226 -6.33 14.22 -12.09
C THR A 226 -5.63 14.45 -13.44
N PRO A 227 -5.78 15.63 -14.07
CA PRO A 227 -5.26 15.88 -15.42
C PRO A 227 -3.75 15.68 -15.54
N GLU A 228 -2.98 16.07 -14.51
CA GLU A 228 -1.53 15.94 -14.46
C GLU A 228 -1.10 14.46 -14.47
N LEU A 229 -1.80 13.62 -13.72
CA LEU A 229 -1.54 12.19 -13.69
C LEU A 229 -1.98 11.50 -14.99
N LEU A 230 -3.06 11.97 -15.61
CA LEU A 230 -3.46 11.52 -16.95
C LEU A 230 -2.40 11.84 -17.99
N ALA A 231 -1.81 13.02 -17.94
CA ALA A 231 -0.80 13.44 -18.90
C ALA A 231 0.54 12.71 -18.73
N VAL A 232 0.98 12.47 -17.48
CA VAL A 232 2.34 12.00 -17.18
C VAL A 232 2.35 10.52 -16.80
N LEU A 233 1.46 10.09 -15.92
CA LEU A 233 1.50 8.75 -15.32
C LEU A 233 0.80 7.70 -16.19
N LYS A 234 -0.40 8.03 -16.72
CA LYS A 234 -1.19 7.08 -17.53
C LYS A 234 -0.39 6.44 -18.68
N PRO A 235 0.40 7.20 -19.49
CA PRO A 235 1.20 6.60 -20.57
C PRO A 235 2.26 5.61 -20.09
N ILE A 236 2.79 5.79 -18.88
CA ILE A 236 3.77 4.88 -18.27
C ILE A 236 3.07 3.60 -17.81
N LEU A 237 1.92 3.75 -17.13
CA LEU A 237 1.13 2.59 -16.68
C LEU A 237 0.74 1.69 -17.86
N ASP A 238 0.32 2.28 -18.97
CA ASP A 238 -0.03 1.56 -20.20
C ASP A 238 1.16 0.82 -20.81
N ARG A 239 2.27 1.54 -21.01
CA ARG A 239 3.49 0.99 -21.63
C ARG A 239 4.01 -0.24 -20.90
N HIS A 240 3.92 -0.23 -19.56
CA HIS A 240 4.43 -1.32 -18.73
C HIS A 240 3.38 -2.33 -18.31
N HIS A 241 2.16 -2.22 -18.84
CA HIS A 241 1.05 -3.13 -18.53
C HIS A 241 0.85 -3.29 -17.01
N VAL A 242 0.70 -2.16 -16.31
CA VAL A 242 0.39 -2.15 -14.89
C VAL A 242 -1.00 -2.75 -14.68
N HIS A 243 -1.17 -3.64 -13.71
CA HIS A 243 -2.43 -4.34 -13.50
C HIS A 243 -3.44 -3.52 -12.71
N ALA A 244 -2.94 -2.80 -11.69
CA ALA A 244 -3.80 -1.96 -10.87
C ALA A 244 -3.07 -0.69 -10.40
N TYR A 245 -3.85 0.38 -10.26
CA TYR A 245 -3.47 1.63 -9.59
C TYR A 245 -4.37 1.85 -8.38
N LEU A 246 -3.78 1.98 -7.20
CA LEU A 246 -4.50 2.20 -5.94
C LEU A 246 -4.38 3.66 -5.52
N ALA A 247 -5.49 4.27 -5.08
CA ALA A 247 -5.54 5.67 -4.65
C ALA A 247 -6.44 5.88 -3.42
N GLY A 248 -6.20 7.01 -2.73
CA GLY A 248 -7.06 7.63 -1.72
C GLY A 248 -7.72 8.89 -2.28
N HIS A 249 -7.61 10.01 -1.52
CA HIS A 249 -8.01 11.37 -1.86
C HIS A 249 -9.52 11.59 -2.02
N GLU A 250 -10.20 10.78 -2.78
CA GLU A 250 -11.65 10.75 -2.86
C GLU A 250 -12.18 9.92 -1.69
N HIS A 251 -12.93 10.57 -0.77
CA HIS A 251 -13.42 9.92 0.44
C HIS A 251 -14.65 9.03 0.17
N ASN A 252 -14.46 8.13 -0.76
CA ASN A 252 -15.45 7.14 -1.21
C ASN A 252 -14.73 5.90 -1.73
N MET A 253 -15.45 4.97 -2.30
CA MET A 253 -14.92 3.76 -2.88
C MET A 253 -15.25 3.69 -4.35
N GLN A 254 -14.25 3.46 -5.20
CA GLN A 254 -14.46 3.36 -6.63
C GLN A 254 -13.60 2.24 -7.24
N HIS A 255 -14.17 1.57 -8.24
CA HIS A 255 -13.45 0.69 -9.15
C HIS A 255 -13.78 1.11 -10.57
N LEU A 256 -12.78 1.59 -11.29
CA LEU A 256 -12.85 1.95 -12.69
C LEU A 256 -11.91 1.05 -13.48
N VAL A 257 -12.25 0.76 -14.74
CA VAL A 257 -11.38 0.00 -15.65
C VAL A 257 -11.17 0.79 -16.94
N VAL A 258 -9.92 1.10 -17.25
CA VAL A 258 -9.54 1.83 -18.46
C VAL A 258 -8.37 1.11 -19.10
N ASP A 259 -8.49 0.74 -20.37
CA ASP A 259 -7.46 0.06 -21.16
C ASP A 259 -6.86 -1.19 -20.48
N GLY A 260 -7.71 -1.94 -19.74
CA GLY A 260 -7.32 -3.15 -19.01
C GLY A 260 -6.63 -2.89 -17.67
N ILE A 261 -6.41 -1.65 -17.28
CA ILE A 261 -5.87 -1.28 -15.97
C ILE A 261 -7.02 -1.02 -14.99
N HIS A 262 -6.93 -1.59 -13.79
CA HIS A 262 -7.90 -1.41 -12.72
C HIS A 262 -7.49 -0.23 -11.81
N TYR A 263 -8.32 0.81 -11.76
CA TYR A 263 -8.14 1.98 -10.90
C TYR A 263 -9.04 1.84 -9.68
N LEU A 264 -8.43 1.70 -8.50
CA LEU A 264 -9.09 1.35 -7.25
C LEU A 264 -8.91 2.51 -6.26
N THR A 265 -9.98 3.25 -5.99
CA THR A 265 -9.98 4.31 -4.99
C THR A 265 -10.59 3.80 -3.70
N CYS A 266 -9.89 4.00 -2.57
CA CYS A 266 -10.32 3.63 -1.24
C CYS A 266 -9.88 4.66 -0.21
N GLY A 267 -10.43 5.89 -0.31
CA GLY A 267 -10.11 7.04 0.53
C GLY A 267 -11.14 7.30 1.65
N ALA A 268 -11.96 6.31 1.98
CA ALA A 268 -13.02 6.46 2.98
C ALA A 268 -12.65 5.88 4.36
N GLY A 269 -11.40 6.10 4.80
CA GLY A 269 -10.90 5.57 6.09
C GLY A 269 -11.46 6.27 7.33
N ALA A 270 -11.96 7.51 7.20
CA ALA A 270 -12.50 8.25 8.35
C ALA A 270 -13.56 9.29 8.00
N THR A 271 -13.66 9.72 6.74
CA THR A 271 -14.61 10.72 6.28
C THR A 271 -15.25 10.31 4.96
N LEU A 272 -16.39 10.91 4.62
CA LEU A 272 -17.13 10.60 3.41
C LEU A 272 -17.23 11.82 2.50
N ARG A 273 -17.24 11.57 1.21
CA ARG A 273 -17.64 12.48 0.14
C ARG A 273 -18.55 11.74 -0.83
N PRO A 274 -19.43 12.46 -1.54
CA PRO A 274 -20.27 11.83 -2.56
C PRO A 274 -19.45 11.01 -3.55
N SER A 275 -20.00 9.92 -4.01
CA SER A 275 -19.46 9.15 -5.12
C SER A 275 -20.20 9.50 -6.42
N GLY A 276 -19.56 9.25 -7.56
CA GLY A 276 -20.14 9.47 -8.87
C GLY A 276 -19.73 8.40 -9.85
N HIS A 277 -20.13 8.53 -11.10
CA HIS A 277 -19.89 7.57 -12.16
C HIS A 277 -19.31 8.22 -13.41
N THR A 278 -18.43 7.52 -14.07
CA THR A 278 -17.93 7.79 -15.43
C THR A 278 -18.28 6.62 -16.34
N ASN A 279 -17.97 6.72 -17.62
CA ASN A 279 -18.13 5.61 -18.57
C ASN A 279 -17.22 4.40 -18.23
N TYR A 280 -16.23 4.57 -17.35
CA TYR A 280 -15.27 3.55 -16.93
C TYR A 280 -15.60 2.92 -15.58
N THR A 281 -16.66 3.39 -14.91
CA THR A 281 -16.99 2.96 -13.54
C THR A 281 -17.64 1.59 -13.54
N VAL A 282 -16.97 0.65 -12.87
CA VAL A 282 -17.49 -0.70 -12.57
C VAL A 282 -18.26 -0.69 -11.25
N PHE A 283 -17.73 0.05 -10.26
CA PHE A 283 -18.34 0.20 -8.95
C PHE A 283 -18.00 1.58 -8.37
N SER A 284 -18.97 2.19 -7.70
CA SER A 284 -18.77 3.44 -6.96
C SER A 284 -19.76 3.51 -5.80
N LYS A 285 -19.28 3.88 -4.60
CA LYS A 285 -20.12 3.99 -3.41
C LYS A 285 -19.55 4.99 -2.40
N GLU A 286 -20.42 5.84 -1.88
CA GLU A 286 -20.16 6.65 -0.71
C GLU A 286 -20.33 5.78 0.54
N CYS A 287 -19.22 5.26 1.08
CA CYS A 287 -19.24 4.37 2.24
C CYS A 287 -17.87 4.37 2.92
N LEU A 288 -17.84 4.43 4.25
CA LEU A 288 -16.64 4.19 5.05
C LEU A 288 -16.15 2.76 4.88
N GLY A 289 -14.84 2.56 4.81
CA GLY A 289 -14.28 1.22 4.79
C GLY A 289 -12.86 1.13 4.24
N PHE A 290 -12.53 -0.04 3.68
CA PHE A 290 -11.18 -0.39 3.27
C PHE A 290 -11.22 -1.45 2.15
N LEU A 291 -10.07 -1.70 1.54
CA LEU A 291 -9.88 -2.73 0.52
C LEU A 291 -9.14 -3.93 1.12
N GLU A 292 -9.63 -5.13 0.84
CA GLU A 292 -8.94 -6.42 1.05
C GLU A 292 -8.45 -6.93 -0.30
N ALA A 293 -7.21 -7.42 -0.36
CA ALA A 293 -6.67 -8.07 -1.53
C ALA A 293 -6.02 -9.42 -1.20
N SER A 294 -6.12 -10.34 -2.14
CA SER A 294 -5.52 -11.67 -2.08
C SER A 294 -4.87 -11.98 -3.43
N VAL A 295 -3.59 -12.35 -3.43
CA VAL A 295 -2.80 -12.54 -4.64
C VAL A 295 -2.28 -13.96 -4.70
N THR A 296 -2.45 -14.59 -5.85
CA THR A 296 -1.83 -15.85 -6.23
C THR A 296 -0.96 -15.65 -7.47
N ALA A 297 -0.38 -16.71 -7.99
CA ALA A 297 0.30 -16.66 -9.29
C ALA A 297 -0.67 -16.33 -10.46
N HIS A 298 -1.96 -16.65 -10.31
CA HIS A 298 -2.95 -16.63 -11.38
C HIS A 298 -4.01 -15.54 -11.24
N SER A 299 -4.29 -15.09 -10.01
CA SER A 299 -5.32 -14.08 -9.73
C SER A 299 -4.86 -13.03 -8.74
N LEU A 300 -5.36 -11.83 -8.90
CA LEU A 300 -5.40 -10.76 -7.90
C LEU A 300 -6.87 -10.50 -7.60
N ASP A 301 -7.33 -11.02 -6.46
CA ASP A 301 -8.71 -10.87 -6.01
C ASP A 301 -8.78 -9.68 -5.06
N ILE A 302 -9.72 -8.77 -5.29
CA ILE A 302 -9.97 -7.59 -4.48
C ILE A 302 -11.40 -7.58 -3.95
N SER A 303 -11.58 -7.03 -2.76
CA SER A 303 -12.90 -6.83 -2.14
C SER A 303 -12.93 -5.47 -1.46
N PHE A 304 -13.88 -4.63 -1.84
CA PHE A 304 -14.21 -3.43 -1.09
C PHE A 304 -15.12 -3.81 0.07
N ARG A 305 -14.76 -3.38 1.27
CA ARG A 305 -15.48 -3.67 2.51
C ARG A 305 -15.89 -2.40 3.21
N ASP A 306 -17.11 -2.39 3.76
CA ASP A 306 -17.58 -1.28 4.59
C ASP A 306 -16.99 -1.32 6.01
N SER A 307 -17.36 -0.32 6.83
CA SER A 307 -16.98 -0.23 8.25
C SER A 307 -17.61 -1.28 9.16
N ALA A 308 -18.49 -2.13 8.64
CA ALA A 308 -18.98 -3.34 9.31
C ALA A 308 -18.26 -4.63 8.84
N GLY A 309 -17.34 -4.51 7.88
CA GLY A 309 -16.64 -5.64 7.27
C GLY A 309 -17.42 -6.35 6.15
N THR A 310 -18.60 -5.84 5.78
CA THR A 310 -19.44 -6.40 4.71
C THR A 310 -18.76 -6.18 3.35
N VAL A 311 -18.78 -7.19 2.49
CA VAL A 311 -18.31 -7.06 1.11
C VAL A 311 -19.32 -6.24 0.30
N LEU A 312 -18.86 -5.14 -0.27
CA LEU A 312 -19.66 -4.27 -1.12
C LEU A 312 -19.49 -4.58 -2.61
N HIS A 313 -18.26 -4.95 -3.00
CA HIS A 313 -17.87 -5.25 -4.36
C HIS A 313 -16.65 -6.16 -4.38
N THR A 314 -16.60 -7.04 -5.37
CA THR A 314 -15.45 -7.91 -5.63
C THR A 314 -15.05 -7.83 -7.08
N ALA A 315 -13.75 -7.96 -7.35
CA ALA A 315 -13.23 -8.18 -8.68
C ALA A 315 -12.05 -9.14 -8.61
N SER A 316 -11.93 -9.97 -9.64
CA SER A 316 -10.77 -10.85 -9.83
C SER A 316 -10.07 -10.45 -11.13
N LEU A 317 -8.84 -10.01 -10.98
CA LEU A 317 -7.97 -9.69 -12.10
C LEU A 317 -7.25 -10.99 -12.47
N SER A 318 -7.48 -11.45 -13.70
CA SER A 318 -6.72 -12.55 -14.29
C SER A 318 -5.64 -12.00 -15.21
N ARG A 319 -4.54 -12.71 -15.35
CA ARG A 319 -3.58 -12.37 -16.41
C ARG A 319 -4.18 -12.71 -17.78
N PRO A 320 -3.92 -11.88 -18.79
CA PRO A 320 -4.07 -12.35 -20.15
C PRO A 320 -3.17 -13.58 -20.36
N ALA A 321 -3.73 -14.59 -20.98
CA ALA A 321 -3.00 -15.83 -21.30
C ALA A 321 -1.81 -15.55 -22.24
#